data_aa064ec38089cbd7e23a369ca9f224e0
#
_entry.id   aa064ec38089cbd7e23a369ca9f224e0
#
_cell.length_a   1.000
_cell.length_b   1.000
_cell.length_c   1.000
_cell.angle_alpha   90.00
_cell.angle_beta   90.00
_cell.angle_gamma   90.00
#
_symmetry.space_group_name_H-M   'P 1'
#
loop_
_entity.id
_entity.type
_entity.pdbx_description
1 polymer ?
#
loop_
_entity_poly.entity_id
_entity_poly.type
_entity_poly.pdbx_seq_one_letter_code
_entity_poly.pdbx_strand_id
1 'polypeptide(L)'
;VLVTEGYAAHYATHPRYQEELSKLFNANLVFVEYRYFGESMPKPCNWDYLTVENSLYDLHHVTTTLKQLYDEKWIATGISKGGQTTMFYRTYFPDDVDISVPYVAPLNQSLEDGRHEPFIANKVSTPENRKRVENFQLEVLKRKSRLLPMFEKYCSDKGYTFRIPIAEVYDFNVLEYSFALWQWGTPVNKIPETNADDHTLFKHFIAICEPDYFSEQSPYPSFNAVSYTHLRAH
;
A
#
# COMPACT_ATOMS: atom_id res chain seq x y z
N VAL A 1 -12.20 16.61 12.09
CA VAL A 1 -11.02 15.96 11.50
C VAL A 1 -11.38 15.46 10.12
N LEU A 2 -10.59 15.82 9.12
CA LEU A 2 -10.66 15.36 7.73
C LEU A 2 -9.61 14.27 7.54
N VAL A 3 -10.04 13.04 7.24
CA VAL A 3 -9.13 11.97 6.83
C VAL A 3 -8.99 11.98 5.31
N THR A 4 -7.80 12.28 4.84
CA THR A 4 -7.43 12.26 3.43
C THR A 4 -6.92 10.89 3.09
N GLU A 5 -7.73 10.12 2.40
CA GLU A 5 -7.35 8.76 2.01
C GLU A 5 -6.39 8.71 0.81
N GLY A 6 -5.82 7.53 0.60
CA GLY A 6 -5.08 7.21 -0.61
C GLY A 6 -5.74 6.08 -1.41
N TYR A 7 -6.77 5.42 -0.82
CA TYR A 7 -7.38 4.18 -1.30
C TYR A 7 -8.87 4.15 -1.00
N ALA A 8 -9.44 2.92 -0.96
CA ALA A 8 -10.83 2.69 -0.55
C ALA A 8 -11.06 3.02 0.93
N ALA A 9 -12.24 3.52 1.25
CA ALA A 9 -12.64 3.98 2.58
C ALA A 9 -13.63 3.05 3.29
N HIS A 10 -13.94 1.88 2.73
CA HIS A 10 -14.99 0.99 3.27
C HIS A 10 -14.75 0.60 4.74
N TYR A 11 -13.50 0.51 5.20
CA TYR A 11 -13.18 0.18 6.58
C TYR A 11 -13.64 1.27 7.58
N ALA A 12 -13.77 2.51 7.13
CA ALA A 12 -14.25 3.62 7.96
C ALA A 12 -15.75 3.51 8.29
N THR A 13 -16.51 2.71 7.53
CA THR A 13 -17.92 2.42 7.80
C THR A 13 -18.12 1.37 8.89
N HIS A 14 -17.03 0.70 9.33
CA HIS A 14 -17.12 -0.31 10.37
C HIS A 14 -17.51 0.33 11.72
N PRO A 15 -18.51 -0.21 12.46
CA PRO A 15 -19.02 0.41 13.71
C PRO A 15 -17.97 0.59 14.81
N ARG A 16 -16.85 -0.14 14.75
CA ARG A 16 -15.73 -0.04 15.71
C ARG A 16 -14.61 0.85 15.21
N TYR A 17 -14.74 1.43 14.00
CA TYR A 17 -13.70 2.32 13.49
C TYR A 17 -13.61 3.57 14.36
N GLN A 18 -12.40 3.94 14.74
CA GLN A 18 -12.12 5.15 15.50
C GLN A 18 -10.88 5.80 14.91
N GLU A 19 -11.01 7.07 14.58
CA GLU A 19 -9.86 7.88 14.20
C GLU A 19 -9.31 8.58 15.46
N GLU A 20 -8.00 8.47 15.66
CA GLU A 20 -7.35 8.88 16.92
C GLU A 20 -7.54 10.37 17.22
N LEU A 21 -7.32 11.26 16.25
CA LEU A 21 -7.41 12.70 16.46
C LEU A 21 -8.85 13.16 16.66
N SER A 22 -9.82 12.55 15.98
CA SER A 22 -11.22 12.87 16.19
C SER A 22 -11.66 12.54 17.61
N LYS A 23 -11.18 11.41 18.15
CA LYS A 23 -11.43 11.03 19.52
C LYS A 23 -10.70 11.91 20.53
N LEU A 24 -9.42 12.22 20.26
CA LEU A 24 -8.59 13.06 21.13
C LEU A 24 -9.18 14.47 21.31
N PHE A 25 -9.67 15.04 20.22
CA PHE A 25 -10.22 16.40 20.22
C PHE A 25 -11.75 16.45 20.35
N ASN A 26 -12.41 15.31 20.52
CA ASN A 26 -13.88 15.21 20.53
C ASN A 26 -14.49 15.91 19.29
N ALA A 27 -13.92 15.66 18.14
CA ALA A 27 -14.24 16.34 16.89
C ALA A 27 -15.08 15.46 15.95
N ASN A 28 -15.87 16.12 15.10
CA ASN A 28 -16.52 15.44 13.99
C ASN A 28 -15.48 14.83 13.06
N LEU A 29 -15.83 13.71 12.42
CA LEU A 29 -14.98 12.98 11.49
C LEU A 29 -15.57 13.06 10.08
N VAL A 30 -14.77 13.52 9.13
CA VAL A 30 -15.04 13.46 7.70
C VAL A 30 -14.00 12.52 7.09
N PHE A 31 -14.47 11.47 6.45
CA PHE A 31 -13.63 10.50 5.78
C PHE A 31 -13.93 10.53 4.30
N VAL A 32 -12.92 10.76 3.46
CA VAL A 32 -13.09 10.91 2.01
C VAL A 32 -12.39 9.77 1.29
N GLU A 33 -13.16 8.90 0.66
CA GLU A 33 -12.63 7.86 -0.21
C GLU A 33 -11.90 8.48 -1.40
N TYR A 34 -10.73 7.94 -1.73
CA TYR A 34 -9.95 8.43 -2.86
C TYR A 34 -10.62 8.06 -4.19
N ARG A 35 -10.64 8.99 -5.14
CA ARG A 35 -11.23 8.73 -6.46
C ARG A 35 -10.67 7.45 -7.09
N TYR A 36 -11.50 6.70 -7.81
CA TYR A 36 -11.19 5.43 -8.46
C TYR A 36 -10.96 4.25 -7.51
N PHE A 37 -11.28 4.40 -6.23
CA PHE A 37 -11.28 3.29 -5.28
C PHE A 37 -12.69 3.04 -4.73
N GLY A 38 -12.94 1.82 -4.29
CA GLY A 38 -14.22 1.43 -3.70
C GLY A 38 -15.43 1.81 -4.54
N GLU A 39 -16.36 2.51 -3.94
CA GLU A 39 -17.58 3.00 -4.61
C GLU A 39 -17.33 4.26 -5.45
N SER A 40 -16.18 4.90 -5.30
CA SER A 40 -15.78 6.11 -6.05
C SER A 40 -15.21 5.80 -7.44
N MET A 41 -15.43 4.60 -7.96
CA MET A 41 -15.05 4.17 -9.31
C MET A 41 -16.06 4.65 -10.36
N PRO A 42 -15.68 5.53 -11.32
CA PRO A 42 -16.61 6.00 -12.34
C PRO A 42 -16.95 4.91 -13.37
N LYS A 43 -18.15 5.00 -13.92
CA LYS A 43 -18.64 4.10 -14.98
C LYS A 43 -19.22 4.93 -16.14
N PRO A 44 -18.63 4.91 -17.36
CA PRO A 44 -17.41 4.17 -17.73
C PRO A 44 -16.15 4.71 -17.06
N CYS A 45 -15.14 3.84 -16.88
CA CYS A 45 -13.86 4.21 -16.29
C CYS A 45 -12.99 4.92 -17.33
N ASN A 46 -12.50 6.12 -17.00
CA ASN A 46 -11.45 6.81 -17.74
C ASN A 46 -10.31 7.17 -16.78
N TRP A 47 -9.17 6.51 -16.93
CA TRP A 47 -8.02 6.65 -16.05
C TRP A 47 -7.31 8.01 -16.14
N ASP A 48 -7.55 8.80 -17.19
CA ASP A 48 -6.95 10.14 -17.37
C ASP A 48 -7.30 11.10 -16.23
N TYR A 49 -8.41 10.84 -15.53
CA TYR A 49 -8.84 11.64 -14.38
C TYR A 49 -8.30 11.14 -13.04
N LEU A 50 -7.59 10.01 -13.00
CA LEU A 50 -6.90 9.56 -11.79
C LEU A 50 -5.56 10.30 -11.66
N THR A 51 -5.63 11.56 -11.31
CA THR A 51 -4.47 12.40 -11.04
C THR A 51 -4.45 12.86 -9.59
N VAL A 52 -3.28 13.15 -9.08
CA VAL A 52 -3.12 13.73 -7.73
C VAL A 52 -3.89 15.04 -7.65
N GLU A 53 -3.72 15.91 -8.63
CA GLU A 53 -4.38 17.21 -8.68
C GLU A 53 -5.91 17.09 -8.56
N ASN A 54 -6.54 16.26 -9.38
CA ASN A 54 -7.99 16.03 -9.31
C ASN A 54 -8.42 15.52 -7.94
N SER A 55 -7.64 14.65 -7.32
CA SER A 55 -7.94 14.12 -5.97
C SER A 55 -7.87 15.21 -4.90
N LEU A 56 -6.98 16.18 -5.07
CA LEU A 56 -6.91 17.34 -4.16
C LEU A 56 -8.08 18.29 -4.36
N TYR A 57 -8.56 18.49 -5.59
CA TYR A 57 -9.77 19.25 -5.86
C TYR A 57 -11.03 18.59 -5.28
N ASP A 58 -11.10 17.25 -5.25
CA ASP A 58 -12.20 16.55 -4.56
C ASP A 58 -12.22 16.89 -3.07
N LEU A 59 -11.05 16.84 -2.42
CA LEU A 59 -10.93 17.19 -1.00
C LEU A 59 -11.28 18.67 -0.75
N HIS A 60 -10.82 19.56 -1.61
CA HIS A 60 -11.15 20.98 -1.56
C HIS A 60 -12.66 21.21 -1.66
N HIS A 61 -13.31 20.57 -2.61
CA HIS A 61 -14.75 20.68 -2.78
C HIS A 61 -15.54 20.17 -1.57
N VAL A 62 -15.17 19.02 -1.03
CA VAL A 62 -15.79 18.46 0.18
C VAL A 62 -15.57 19.39 1.37
N THR A 63 -14.34 19.86 1.58
CA THR A 63 -13.99 20.72 2.71
C THR A 63 -14.73 22.05 2.65
N THR A 64 -14.69 22.74 1.51
CA THR A 64 -15.37 24.05 1.34
C THR A 64 -16.89 23.94 1.47
N THR A 65 -17.48 22.82 1.02
CA THR A 65 -18.91 22.57 1.19
C THR A 65 -19.25 22.37 2.67
N LEU A 66 -18.48 21.54 3.39
CA LEU A 66 -18.77 21.23 4.78
C LEU A 66 -18.42 22.38 5.73
N LYS A 67 -17.48 23.24 5.38
CA LYS A 67 -17.18 24.47 6.14
C LYS A 67 -18.39 25.43 6.25
N GLN A 68 -19.37 25.32 5.38
CA GLN A 68 -20.62 26.07 5.50
C GLN A 68 -21.48 25.61 6.70
N LEU A 69 -21.22 24.40 7.22
CA LEU A 69 -21.94 23.82 8.35
C LEU A 69 -21.04 23.73 9.60
N TYR A 70 -19.72 23.64 9.41
CA TYR A 70 -18.74 23.42 10.47
C TYR A 70 -17.64 24.48 10.33
N ASP A 71 -17.77 25.60 11.01
CA ASP A 71 -16.90 26.77 10.94
C ASP A 71 -15.72 26.75 11.93
N GLU A 72 -15.63 25.71 12.75
CA GLU A 72 -14.54 25.50 13.71
C GLU A 72 -13.24 25.06 13.04
N LYS A 73 -12.23 24.75 13.87
CA LYS A 73 -10.89 24.34 13.40
C LYS A 73 -10.92 22.99 12.67
N TRP A 74 -10.21 22.94 11.56
CA TRP A 74 -10.08 21.75 10.73
C TRP A 74 -8.68 21.15 10.84
N ILE A 75 -8.63 19.83 11.09
CA ILE A 75 -7.39 19.05 11.11
C ILE A 75 -7.46 18.05 9.96
N ALA A 76 -6.50 18.09 9.03
CA ALA A 76 -6.33 17.03 8.03
C ALA A 76 -5.33 16.00 8.51
N THR A 77 -5.62 14.73 8.28
CA THR A 77 -4.74 13.61 8.64
C THR A 77 -4.86 12.48 7.62
N GLY A 78 -3.86 11.61 7.58
CA GLY A 78 -3.86 10.43 6.75
C GLY A 78 -2.61 9.59 6.99
N ILE A 79 -2.68 8.32 6.62
CA ILE A 79 -1.60 7.35 6.84
C ILE A 79 -1.03 6.91 5.48
N SER A 80 0.30 6.76 5.37
CA SER A 80 0.98 6.29 4.17
C SER A 80 0.63 7.16 2.95
N LYS A 81 0.04 6.64 1.90
CA LYS A 81 -0.45 7.43 0.74
C LYS A 81 -1.47 8.49 1.17
N GLY A 82 -2.34 8.21 2.15
CA GLY A 82 -3.22 9.22 2.76
C GLY A 82 -2.44 10.33 3.44
N GLY A 83 -1.35 10.02 4.13
CA GLY A 83 -0.42 11.01 4.68
C GLY A 83 0.26 11.86 3.59
N GLN A 84 0.66 11.25 2.48
CA GLN A 84 1.17 11.98 1.31
C GLN A 84 0.09 12.91 0.74
N THR A 85 -1.15 12.43 0.62
CA THR A 85 -2.30 13.25 0.20
C THR A 85 -2.50 14.43 1.14
N THR A 86 -2.39 14.23 2.47
CA THR A 86 -2.45 15.32 3.47
C THR A 86 -1.40 16.40 3.19
N MET A 87 -0.16 16.01 2.89
CA MET A 87 0.92 16.97 2.59
C MET A 87 0.65 17.74 1.30
N PHE A 88 0.25 17.05 0.24
CA PHE A 88 -0.09 17.69 -1.04
C PHE A 88 -1.29 18.60 -0.88
N TYR A 89 -2.32 18.15 -0.17
CA TYR A 89 -3.51 18.96 0.08
C TYR A 89 -3.16 20.27 0.80
N ARG A 90 -2.34 20.21 1.85
CA ARG A 90 -1.86 21.40 2.56
C ARG A 90 -1.06 22.35 1.65
N THR A 91 -0.33 21.81 0.69
CA THR A 91 0.49 22.61 -0.23
C THR A 91 -0.37 23.32 -1.29
N TYR A 92 -1.38 22.63 -1.84
CA TYR A 92 -2.26 23.17 -2.88
C TYR A 92 -3.36 24.07 -2.32
N PHE A 93 -3.91 23.74 -1.16
CA PHE A 93 -5.01 24.45 -0.51
C PHE A 93 -4.66 24.79 0.94
N PRO A 94 -3.74 25.74 1.14
CA PRO A 94 -3.18 26.03 2.46
C PRO A 94 -4.20 26.53 3.48
N ASP A 95 -5.31 27.13 3.02
CA ASP A 95 -6.34 27.74 3.87
C ASP A 95 -7.52 26.79 4.15
N ASP A 96 -7.51 25.60 3.57
CA ASP A 96 -8.61 24.64 3.74
C ASP A 96 -8.61 23.98 5.12
N VAL A 97 -7.45 23.82 5.74
CA VAL A 97 -7.32 23.23 7.06
C VAL A 97 -6.32 24.03 7.92
N ASP A 98 -6.56 24.06 9.22
CA ASP A 98 -5.67 24.77 10.16
C ASP A 98 -4.42 23.96 10.48
N ILE A 99 -4.56 22.64 10.61
CA ILE A 99 -3.51 21.72 11.03
C ILE A 99 -3.45 20.53 10.06
N SER A 100 -2.25 20.08 9.77
CA SER A 100 -2.01 18.85 8.99
C SER A 100 -1.13 17.90 9.78
N VAL A 101 -1.58 16.65 9.94
CA VAL A 101 -0.90 15.60 10.69
C VAL A 101 -0.72 14.37 9.79
N PRO A 102 0.28 14.37 8.91
CA PRO A 102 0.57 13.23 8.04
C PRO A 102 1.32 12.13 8.81
N TYR A 103 0.79 10.91 8.84
CA TYR A 103 1.44 9.76 9.43
C TYR A 103 2.18 8.95 8.37
N VAL A 104 3.46 8.65 8.63
CA VAL A 104 4.32 7.80 7.77
C VAL A 104 4.17 8.09 6.27
N ALA A 105 4.07 9.36 5.95
CA ALA A 105 3.81 9.85 4.60
C ALA A 105 5.06 9.68 3.72
N PRO A 106 5.02 8.90 2.63
CA PRO A 106 6.16 8.77 1.75
C PRO A 106 6.35 10.07 0.94
N LEU A 107 7.55 10.61 0.94
CA LEU A 107 7.96 11.73 0.10
C LEU A 107 9.02 11.25 -0.89
N ASN A 108 8.56 10.66 -1.98
CA ASN A 108 9.41 10.15 -3.04
C ASN A 108 9.93 11.30 -3.90
N GLN A 109 11.19 11.23 -4.30
CA GLN A 109 11.86 12.24 -5.12
C GLN A 109 11.85 11.89 -6.61
N SER A 110 11.60 10.62 -6.93
CA SER A 110 11.52 10.11 -8.30
C SER A 110 10.70 8.81 -8.33
N LEU A 111 10.43 8.31 -9.53
CA LEU A 111 9.76 7.02 -9.72
C LEU A 111 10.57 5.88 -9.07
N GLU A 112 11.89 5.87 -9.30
CA GLU A 112 12.84 5.03 -8.59
C GLU A 112 13.60 5.90 -7.59
N ASP A 113 13.15 5.89 -6.34
CA ASP A 113 13.81 6.63 -5.28
C ASP A 113 14.97 5.80 -4.71
N GLY A 114 16.17 6.07 -5.16
CA GLY A 114 17.39 5.35 -4.79
C GLY A 114 17.77 5.37 -3.30
N ARG A 115 16.89 5.83 -2.41
CA ARG A 115 17.07 5.75 -0.95
C ARG A 115 16.53 4.45 -0.36
N HIS A 116 15.59 3.77 -1.03
CA HIS A 116 14.87 2.63 -0.48
C HIS A 116 15.77 1.39 -0.39
N GLU A 117 16.39 0.98 -1.48
CA GLU A 117 17.24 -0.22 -1.53
C GLU A 117 18.44 -0.11 -0.58
N PRO A 118 19.22 1.00 -0.57
CA PRO A 118 20.30 1.16 0.39
C PRO A 118 19.84 1.14 1.85
N PHE A 119 18.63 1.64 2.15
CA PHE A 119 18.08 1.59 3.49
C PHE A 119 17.79 0.15 3.91
N ILE A 120 17.10 -0.62 3.08
CA ILE A 120 16.80 -2.03 3.35
C ILE A 120 18.07 -2.86 3.43
N ALA A 121 19.02 -2.64 2.51
CA ALA A 121 20.26 -3.40 2.48
C ALA A 121 21.20 -3.10 3.67
N ASN A 122 21.21 -1.86 4.19
CA ASN A 122 22.27 -1.41 5.08
C ASN A 122 21.80 -0.86 6.43
N LYS A 123 20.53 -0.46 6.58
CA LYS A 123 20.04 0.29 7.75
C LYS A 123 18.97 -0.42 8.56
N VAL A 124 18.07 -1.17 7.92
CA VAL A 124 16.99 -1.83 8.63
C VAL A 124 17.53 -2.95 9.50
N SER A 125 17.12 -3.02 10.76
CA SER A 125 17.50 -4.07 11.72
C SER A 125 19.04 -4.29 11.86
N THR A 126 19.48 -5.50 12.20
CA THR A 126 20.91 -5.85 12.29
C THR A 126 21.43 -6.45 10.99
N PRO A 127 22.76 -6.43 10.75
CA PRO A 127 23.37 -7.08 9.59
C PRO A 127 23.00 -8.57 9.46
N GLU A 128 22.97 -9.28 10.58
CA GLU A 128 22.65 -10.72 10.66
C GLU A 128 21.19 -10.96 10.20
N ASN A 129 20.29 -10.12 10.68
CA ASN A 129 18.86 -10.21 10.31
C ASN A 129 18.65 -9.90 8.82
N ARG A 130 19.30 -8.86 8.29
CA ARG A 130 19.26 -8.56 6.86
C ARG A 130 19.79 -9.72 6.02
N LYS A 131 20.93 -10.29 6.46
CA LYS A 131 21.52 -11.45 5.76
C LYS A 131 20.62 -12.67 5.78
N ARG A 132 19.88 -12.89 6.87
CA ARG A 132 18.90 -13.98 6.98
C ARG A 132 17.75 -13.79 5.97
N VAL A 133 17.23 -12.58 5.84
CA VAL A 133 16.18 -12.23 4.86
C VAL A 133 16.70 -12.45 3.44
N GLU A 134 17.87 -11.91 3.11
CA GLU A 134 18.50 -12.07 1.79
C GLU A 134 18.73 -13.55 1.46
N ASN A 135 19.27 -14.33 2.39
CA ASN A 135 19.50 -15.76 2.16
C ASN A 135 18.22 -16.53 1.89
N PHE A 136 17.13 -16.17 2.57
CA PHE A 136 15.82 -16.77 2.31
C PHE A 136 15.31 -16.42 0.91
N GLN A 137 15.35 -15.16 0.50
CA GLN A 137 14.94 -14.72 -0.86
C GLN A 137 15.77 -15.43 -1.94
N LEU A 138 17.09 -15.48 -1.77
CA LEU A 138 17.99 -16.19 -2.69
C LEU A 138 17.69 -17.68 -2.78
N GLU A 139 17.38 -18.33 -1.66
CA GLU A 139 17.05 -19.75 -1.65
C GLU A 139 15.69 -20.03 -2.32
N VAL A 140 14.69 -19.16 -2.11
CA VAL A 140 13.40 -19.26 -2.81
C VAL A 140 13.59 -19.07 -4.32
N LEU A 141 14.38 -18.11 -4.77
CA LEU A 141 14.72 -17.94 -6.20
C LEU A 141 15.48 -19.14 -6.76
N LYS A 142 16.48 -19.63 -6.06
CA LYS A 142 17.27 -20.80 -6.48
C LYS A 142 16.41 -22.05 -6.65
N ARG A 143 15.38 -22.20 -5.82
CA ARG A 143 14.42 -23.31 -5.91
C ARG A 143 13.22 -23.02 -6.79
N LYS A 144 13.22 -21.94 -7.58
CA LYS A 144 12.07 -21.54 -8.41
C LYS A 144 11.49 -22.69 -9.22
N SER A 145 12.32 -23.52 -9.84
CA SER A 145 11.84 -24.68 -10.64
C SER A 145 10.98 -25.69 -9.86
N ARG A 146 11.16 -25.75 -8.52
CA ARG A 146 10.38 -26.64 -7.64
C ARG A 146 9.24 -25.93 -6.95
N LEU A 147 9.43 -24.65 -6.61
CA LEU A 147 8.45 -23.84 -5.86
C LEU A 147 7.41 -23.19 -6.78
N LEU A 148 7.76 -22.89 -8.04
CA LEU A 148 6.81 -22.28 -8.98
C LEU A 148 5.57 -23.17 -9.23
N PRO A 149 5.65 -24.49 -9.44
CA PRO A 149 4.45 -25.33 -9.55
C PRO A 149 3.56 -25.29 -8.29
N MET A 150 4.15 -25.14 -7.09
CA MET A 150 3.40 -24.98 -5.85
C MET A 150 2.69 -23.61 -5.81
N PHE A 151 3.35 -22.57 -6.30
CA PHE A 151 2.82 -21.23 -6.40
C PHE A 151 1.66 -21.16 -7.41
N GLU A 152 1.82 -21.77 -8.58
CA GLU A 152 0.77 -21.89 -9.60
C GLU A 152 -0.47 -22.58 -9.05
N LYS A 153 -0.25 -23.71 -8.36
CA LYS A 153 -1.35 -24.45 -7.73
C LYS A 153 -2.04 -23.60 -6.66
N TYR A 154 -1.28 -22.94 -5.80
CA TYR A 154 -1.82 -22.06 -4.75
C TYR A 154 -2.69 -20.94 -5.35
N CYS A 155 -2.19 -20.25 -6.37
CA CYS A 155 -2.92 -19.18 -7.04
C CYS A 155 -4.21 -19.70 -7.72
N SER A 156 -4.12 -20.86 -8.35
CA SER A 156 -5.28 -21.53 -8.96
C SER A 156 -6.34 -21.93 -7.92
N ASP A 157 -5.92 -22.52 -6.81
CA ASP A 157 -6.83 -22.92 -5.72
C ASP A 157 -7.54 -21.70 -5.09
N LYS A 158 -6.89 -20.54 -5.10
CA LYS A 158 -7.44 -19.25 -4.62
C LYS A 158 -8.27 -18.52 -5.68
N GLY A 159 -8.22 -18.95 -6.93
CA GLY A 159 -8.90 -18.27 -8.05
C GLY A 159 -8.23 -16.96 -8.49
N TYR A 160 -6.94 -16.79 -8.21
CA TYR A 160 -6.19 -15.59 -8.60
C TYR A 160 -5.87 -15.62 -10.10
N THR A 161 -6.13 -14.50 -10.77
CA THR A 161 -5.74 -14.25 -12.17
C THR A 161 -4.81 -13.05 -12.24
N PHE A 162 -3.91 -13.04 -13.21
CA PHE A 162 -2.88 -12.02 -13.35
C PHE A 162 -2.79 -11.52 -14.78
N ARG A 163 -2.42 -10.25 -14.97
CA ARG A 163 -2.21 -9.64 -16.29
C ARG A 163 -0.83 -9.90 -16.87
N ILE A 164 0.06 -10.46 -16.08
CA ILE A 164 1.43 -10.85 -16.46
C ILE A 164 1.63 -12.35 -16.23
N PRO A 165 2.65 -12.96 -16.86
CA PRO A 165 2.95 -14.37 -16.63
C PRO A 165 3.16 -14.69 -15.16
N ILE A 166 2.60 -15.80 -14.69
CA ILE A 166 2.67 -16.17 -13.27
C ILE A 166 4.11 -16.37 -12.77
N ALA A 167 5.02 -16.74 -13.66
CA ALA A 167 6.44 -16.84 -13.34
C ALA A 167 7.07 -15.46 -13.03
N GLU A 168 6.58 -14.38 -13.64
CA GLU A 168 6.98 -13.02 -13.31
C GLU A 168 6.34 -12.57 -11.99
N VAL A 169 5.08 -12.94 -11.74
CA VAL A 169 4.43 -12.69 -10.44
C VAL A 169 5.20 -13.34 -9.31
N TYR A 170 5.69 -14.57 -9.51
CA TYR A 170 6.55 -15.24 -8.53
C TYR A 170 7.81 -14.41 -8.22
N ASP A 171 8.49 -13.90 -9.25
CA ASP A 171 9.69 -13.09 -9.06
C ASP A 171 9.38 -11.78 -8.32
N PHE A 172 8.28 -11.10 -8.67
CA PHE A 172 7.83 -9.92 -7.94
C PHE A 172 7.48 -10.22 -6.48
N ASN A 173 6.83 -11.35 -6.21
CA ASN A 173 6.57 -11.79 -4.84
C ASN A 173 7.86 -12.00 -4.03
N VAL A 174 8.91 -12.55 -4.66
CA VAL A 174 10.20 -12.71 -3.98
C VAL A 174 10.85 -11.37 -3.71
N LEU A 175 10.77 -10.41 -4.63
CA LEU A 175 11.27 -9.05 -4.39
C LEU A 175 10.50 -8.33 -3.29
N GLU A 176 9.18 -8.46 -3.28
CA GLU A 176 8.29 -7.85 -2.27
C GLU A 176 8.50 -8.44 -0.86
N TYR A 177 9.00 -9.66 -0.76
CA TYR A 177 9.13 -10.39 0.51
C TYR A 177 9.84 -9.56 1.60
N SER A 178 10.95 -8.91 1.29
CA SER A 178 11.69 -8.11 2.29
C SER A 178 10.90 -6.89 2.75
N PHE A 179 10.18 -6.22 1.85
CA PHE A 179 9.32 -5.09 2.19
C PHE A 179 8.18 -5.53 3.11
N ALA A 180 7.45 -6.56 2.71
CA ALA A 180 6.33 -7.10 3.48
C ALA A 180 6.78 -7.58 4.88
N LEU A 181 7.91 -8.29 4.96
CA LEU A 181 8.44 -8.79 6.23
C LEU A 181 8.75 -7.66 7.21
N TRP A 182 9.44 -6.61 6.75
CA TRP A 182 9.80 -5.48 7.60
C TRP A 182 8.62 -4.58 7.92
N GLN A 183 7.76 -4.31 6.95
CA GLN A 183 6.58 -3.45 7.12
C GLN A 183 5.60 -4.02 8.15
N TRP A 184 5.35 -5.32 8.10
CA TRP A 184 4.39 -5.97 8.99
C TRP A 184 5.02 -6.53 10.27
N GLY A 185 6.31 -6.32 10.46
CA GLY A 185 7.00 -6.65 11.70
C GLY A 185 7.10 -8.15 11.99
N THR A 186 7.19 -8.98 10.97
CA THR A 186 7.38 -10.41 11.15
C THR A 186 8.72 -10.69 11.80
N PRO A 187 8.76 -11.43 12.93
CA PRO A 187 10.01 -11.75 13.61
C PRO A 187 10.96 -12.57 12.72
N VAL A 188 12.18 -12.08 12.54
CA VAL A 188 13.19 -12.71 11.66
C VAL A 188 13.55 -14.13 12.10
N ASN A 189 13.48 -14.42 13.39
CA ASN A 189 13.73 -15.78 13.91
C ASN A 189 12.69 -16.83 13.48
N LYS A 190 11.56 -16.41 12.89
CA LYS A 190 10.56 -17.30 12.29
C LYS A 190 10.85 -17.66 10.84
N ILE A 191 11.81 -17.01 10.21
CA ILE A 191 12.23 -17.37 8.84
C ILE A 191 12.85 -18.77 8.89
N PRO A 192 12.39 -19.73 8.06
CA PRO A 192 12.97 -21.05 8.00
C PRO A 192 14.46 -21.02 7.64
N GLU A 193 15.19 -22.04 8.07
CA GLU A 193 16.57 -22.22 7.60
C GLU A 193 16.58 -22.57 6.10
N THR A 194 17.62 -22.17 5.39
CA THR A 194 17.74 -22.39 3.93
C THR A 194 17.77 -23.86 3.54
N ASN A 195 18.11 -24.76 4.46
CA ASN A 195 18.07 -26.22 4.23
C ASN A 195 16.72 -26.87 4.54
N ALA A 196 15.72 -26.10 4.95
CA ALA A 196 14.38 -26.63 5.15
C ALA A 196 13.79 -27.18 3.83
N ASP A 197 12.82 -28.07 3.97
CA ASP A 197 12.11 -28.64 2.81
C ASP A 197 11.32 -27.58 2.04
N ASP A 198 10.99 -27.90 0.78
CA ASP A 198 10.31 -26.96 -0.13
C ASP A 198 8.94 -26.55 0.39
N HIS A 199 8.21 -27.45 1.08
CA HIS A 199 6.89 -27.12 1.63
C HIS A 199 7.00 -26.10 2.76
N THR A 200 7.97 -26.26 3.66
CA THR A 200 8.23 -25.34 4.76
C THR A 200 8.62 -23.96 4.25
N LEU A 201 9.54 -23.88 3.28
CA LEU A 201 9.93 -22.62 2.65
C LEU A 201 8.76 -21.95 1.95
N PHE A 202 8.02 -22.71 1.15
CA PHE A 202 6.86 -22.19 0.41
C PHE A 202 5.78 -21.67 1.33
N LYS A 203 5.40 -22.43 2.37
CA LYS A 203 4.39 -22.00 3.35
C LYS A 203 4.76 -20.70 4.03
N HIS A 204 6.02 -20.54 4.42
CA HIS A 204 6.49 -19.29 5.01
C HIS A 204 6.47 -18.14 4.00
N PHE A 205 6.96 -18.37 2.78
CA PHE A 205 6.98 -17.39 1.70
C PHE A 205 5.59 -16.80 1.44
N ILE A 206 4.59 -17.65 1.24
CA ILE A 206 3.20 -17.23 0.99
C ILE A 206 2.57 -16.53 2.20
N ALA A 207 2.93 -16.95 3.42
CA ALA A 207 2.40 -16.32 4.64
C ALA A 207 2.92 -14.88 4.85
N ILE A 208 4.07 -14.54 4.30
CA ILE A 208 4.65 -13.18 4.38
C ILE A 208 4.20 -12.32 3.20
N CYS A 209 4.19 -12.89 2.01
CA CYS A 209 3.91 -12.17 0.78
C CYS A 209 2.88 -12.96 -0.03
N GLU A 210 1.60 -12.69 0.22
CA GLU A 210 0.52 -13.34 -0.51
C GLU A 210 0.39 -12.76 -1.92
N PRO A 211 0.24 -13.58 -2.98
CA PRO A 211 0.17 -13.11 -4.36
C PRO A 211 -1.13 -12.37 -4.72
N ASP A 212 -2.12 -12.33 -3.84
CA ASP A 212 -3.37 -11.59 -4.04
C ASP A 212 -3.11 -10.12 -4.39
N TYR A 213 -2.09 -9.52 -3.79
CA TYR A 213 -1.68 -8.14 -4.04
C TYR A 213 -1.42 -7.85 -5.53
N PHE A 214 -0.92 -8.82 -6.28
CA PHE A 214 -0.65 -8.73 -7.72
C PHE A 214 -1.82 -9.22 -8.59
N SER A 215 -2.87 -9.77 -7.98
CA SER A 215 -3.98 -10.38 -8.71
C SER A 215 -5.03 -9.37 -9.18
N GLU A 216 -5.84 -9.76 -10.18
CA GLU A 216 -7.00 -8.99 -10.59
C GLU A 216 -8.13 -9.02 -9.55
N GLN A 217 -8.06 -9.92 -8.57
CA GLN A 217 -8.96 -10.04 -7.43
C GLN A 217 -8.52 -9.20 -6.23
N SER A 218 -7.38 -8.50 -6.33
CA SER A 218 -6.91 -7.60 -5.29
C SER A 218 -8.00 -6.60 -4.89
N PRO A 219 -8.15 -6.31 -3.58
CA PRO A 219 -9.04 -5.24 -3.14
C PRO A 219 -8.58 -3.84 -3.60
N TYR A 220 -7.40 -3.75 -4.23
CA TYR A 220 -6.83 -2.52 -4.76
C TYR A 220 -6.59 -2.59 -6.29
N PRO A 221 -7.63 -2.89 -7.11
CA PRO A 221 -7.45 -3.10 -8.55
C PRO A 221 -6.94 -1.85 -9.28
N SER A 222 -7.32 -0.65 -8.84
CA SER A 222 -6.85 0.62 -9.41
C SER A 222 -5.36 0.85 -9.12
N PHE A 223 -4.87 0.43 -7.97
CA PHE A 223 -3.45 0.47 -7.66
C PHE A 223 -2.66 -0.42 -8.62
N ASN A 224 -3.10 -1.65 -8.83
CA ASN A 224 -2.45 -2.57 -9.75
C ASN A 224 -2.47 -2.04 -11.20
N ALA A 225 -3.58 -1.50 -11.67
CA ALA A 225 -3.69 -0.92 -13.01
C ALA A 225 -2.68 0.23 -13.22
N VAL A 226 -2.55 1.13 -12.26
CA VAL A 226 -1.62 2.28 -12.32
C VAL A 226 -0.17 1.82 -12.19
N SER A 227 0.15 0.94 -11.26
CA SER A 227 1.52 0.42 -11.07
C SER A 227 2.04 -0.28 -12.32
N TYR A 228 1.24 -1.15 -12.95
CA TYR A 228 1.65 -1.86 -14.16
C TYR A 228 1.81 -0.97 -15.38
N THR A 229 0.97 0.05 -15.54
CA THR A 229 1.09 0.98 -16.65
C THR A 229 2.30 1.90 -16.51
N HIS A 230 2.65 2.32 -15.30
CA HIS A 230 3.82 3.18 -15.06
C HIS A 230 5.16 2.40 -15.12
N LEU A 231 5.20 1.17 -14.61
CA LEU A 231 6.40 0.31 -14.67
C LEU A 231 6.74 -0.16 -16.10
N ARG A 232 5.77 -0.18 -17.05
CA ARG A 232 6.01 -0.52 -18.45
C ARG A 232 6.24 0.67 -19.36
N ALA A 233 6.00 1.89 -18.90
CA ALA A 233 6.15 3.11 -19.72
C ALA A 233 7.58 3.69 -19.67
N HIS A 234 8.49 3.03 -18.99
CA HIS A 234 9.91 3.31 -18.88
C HIS A 234 10.68 1.98 -18.95
#